data_f870df5d7788648e696031ae832b6890
#
_entry.id   f870df5d7788648e696031ae832b6890
#
_cell.length_a   1.000
_cell.length_b   1.000
_cell.length_c   1.000
_cell.angle_alpha   90.00
_cell.angle_beta   90.00
_cell.angle_gamma   90.00
#
_symmetry.space_group_name_H-M   'P 1'
#
loop_
_entity.id
_entity.type
_entity.pdbx_description
1 polymer ?
#
loop_
_entity_poly.entity_id
_entity_poly.type
_entity_poly.pdbx_seq_one_letter_code
_entity_poly.pdbx_strand_id
1 'polypeptide(L)'
;MTGLLWRALLRHPLRHPWQLGLAILGIALGVAAVIAVDLANASARRSFDLAMNRIAGHATHRIVGGPQGVPEAVYARLRIELGIRPAAPVVTGYLSRADKPSQLLQILGIDPFAEGPFRDPAADITGNRFDLRALLLNSGAALLPQALGESVTLQKGAQRFALQRAGTLDGPELEGLIVTDISTAQSLLGQPGRLSHIDLIVPDGPDGERLVAEIRAWLPPDLRLENPEGRSRATRDISAAFSLNLTAMSLLALVVGMFLIHNAITFAVVQRRTLLGTLRAIGVTRGELFA
;
A
#
# COMPACT_ATOMS: atom_id res chain seq x y z
N MET A 1 47.01 35.11 21.05
CA MET A 1 47.55 34.39 19.87
C MET A 1 46.46 33.67 19.04
N THR A 2 45.33 33.34 19.62
CA THR A 2 44.19 32.65 18.96
C THR A 2 43.59 33.38 17.76
N GLY A 3 43.48 34.72 17.76
CA GLY A 3 42.86 35.46 16.66
C GLY A 3 43.67 35.53 15.35
N LEU A 4 45.01 35.41 15.43
CA LEU A 4 45.89 35.39 14.24
C LEU A 4 45.86 33.99 13.56
N LEU A 5 45.77 32.93 14.33
CA LEU A 5 45.65 31.55 13.85
C LEU A 5 44.27 31.35 13.14
N TRP A 6 43.20 31.89 13.70
CA TRP A 6 41.88 31.85 13.09
C TRP A 6 41.80 32.61 11.74
N ARG A 7 42.46 33.78 11.67
CA ARG A 7 42.56 34.54 10.42
C ARG A 7 43.39 33.83 9.34
N ALA A 8 44.48 33.15 9.75
CA ALA A 8 45.32 32.38 8.84
C ALA A 8 44.58 31.13 8.31
N LEU A 9 43.84 30.43 9.17
CA LEU A 9 43.02 29.27 8.82
C LEU A 9 41.83 29.61 7.90
N LEU A 10 41.20 30.78 8.09
CA LEU A 10 40.09 31.25 7.25
C LEU A 10 40.57 31.83 5.92
N ARG A 11 41.79 32.40 5.82
CA ARG A 11 42.30 32.95 4.56
C ARG A 11 42.76 31.87 3.57
N HIS A 12 43.14 30.68 4.05
CA HIS A 12 43.64 29.62 3.16
C HIS A 12 42.54 29.03 2.26
N PRO A 13 41.32 28.69 2.74
CA PRO A 13 40.23 28.23 1.88
C PRO A 13 39.76 29.31 0.87
N LEU A 14 39.87 30.62 1.20
CA LEU A 14 39.55 31.73 0.30
C LEU A 14 40.53 31.87 -0.86
N ARG A 15 41.76 31.38 -0.69
CA ARG A 15 42.78 31.38 -1.76
C ARG A 15 42.69 30.19 -2.71
N HIS A 16 41.99 29.11 -2.29
CA HIS A 16 41.77 27.94 -3.11
C HIS A 16 40.28 27.51 -3.08
N PRO A 17 39.39 28.34 -3.65
CA PRO A 17 37.94 28.14 -3.60
C PRO A 17 37.51 26.82 -4.24
N TRP A 18 38.27 26.36 -5.24
CA TRP A 18 38.00 25.06 -5.90
C TRP A 18 38.15 23.88 -4.99
N GLN A 19 39.15 23.87 -4.08
CA GLN A 19 39.39 22.77 -3.12
C GLN A 19 38.28 22.72 -2.05
N LEU A 20 37.84 23.89 -1.58
CA LEU A 20 36.72 24.02 -0.67
C LEU A 20 35.42 23.53 -1.35
N GLY A 21 35.21 23.93 -2.60
CA GLY A 21 34.07 23.48 -3.40
C GLY A 21 34.01 21.97 -3.57
N LEU A 22 35.12 21.31 -3.87
CA LEU A 22 35.20 19.84 -3.98
C LEU A 22 34.92 19.13 -2.66
N ALA A 23 35.41 19.65 -1.54
CA ALA A 23 35.14 19.05 -0.22
C ALA A 23 33.65 19.17 0.16
N ILE A 24 33.05 20.36 -0.06
CA ILE A 24 31.62 20.56 0.17
C ILE A 24 30.79 19.68 -0.75
N LEU A 25 31.14 19.60 -2.03
CA LEU A 25 30.46 18.78 -3.01
C LEU A 25 30.51 17.28 -2.63
N GLY A 26 31.68 16.79 -2.16
CA GLY A 26 31.81 15.38 -1.72
C GLY A 26 30.92 15.06 -0.51
N ILE A 27 30.87 15.96 0.47
CA ILE A 27 30.00 15.78 1.65
C ILE A 27 28.52 15.88 1.24
N ALA A 28 28.18 16.88 0.43
CA ALA A 28 26.83 17.09 -0.07
C ALA A 28 26.32 15.87 -0.87
N LEU A 29 27.17 15.30 -1.71
CA LEU A 29 26.84 14.10 -2.50
C LEU A 29 26.64 12.88 -1.62
N GLY A 30 27.45 12.71 -0.57
CA GLY A 30 27.29 11.65 0.42
C GLY A 30 25.96 11.75 1.17
N VAL A 31 25.62 12.94 1.65
CA VAL A 31 24.34 13.19 2.35
C VAL A 31 23.18 13.04 1.41
N ALA A 32 23.25 13.58 0.20
CA ALA A 32 22.20 13.49 -0.82
C ALA A 32 21.91 12.02 -1.20
N ALA A 33 22.93 11.19 -1.34
CA ALA A 33 22.75 9.76 -1.64
C ALA A 33 21.99 9.03 -0.51
N VAL A 34 22.31 9.30 0.74
CA VAL A 34 21.59 8.70 1.89
C VAL A 34 20.13 9.13 1.92
N ILE A 35 19.88 10.44 1.78
CA ILE A 35 18.51 10.98 1.80
C ILE A 35 17.70 10.46 0.60
N ALA A 36 18.29 10.38 -0.59
CA ALA A 36 17.60 9.90 -1.78
C ALA A 36 17.16 8.43 -1.64
N VAL A 37 18.02 7.57 -1.09
CA VAL A 37 17.69 6.16 -0.87
C VAL A 37 16.64 6.02 0.24
N ASP A 38 16.74 6.77 1.32
CA ASP A 38 15.78 6.73 2.41
C ASP A 38 14.39 7.21 1.95
N LEU A 39 14.32 8.29 1.18
CA LEU A 39 13.08 8.81 0.60
C LEU A 39 12.47 7.83 -0.40
N ALA A 40 13.28 7.21 -1.26
CA ALA A 40 12.83 6.19 -2.20
C ALA A 40 12.23 4.98 -1.47
N ASN A 41 12.88 4.51 -0.41
CA ASN A 41 12.40 3.40 0.41
C ASN A 41 11.12 3.76 1.17
N ALA A 42 11.03 4.96 1.74
CA ALA A 42 9.81 5.43 2.41
C ALA A 42 8.63 5.54 1.44
N SER A 43 8.88 6.04 0.21
CA SER A 43 7.89 6.12 -0.85
C SER A 43 7.41 4.73 -1.29
N ALA A 44 8.33 3.78 -1.47
CA ALA A 44 8.01 2.40 -1.85
C ALA A 44 7.16 1.71 -0.78
N ARG A 45 7.51 1.86 0.51
CA ARG A 45 6.71 1.33 1.63
C ARG A 45 5.31 1.92 1.64
N ARG A 46 5.19 3.24 1.53
CA ARG A 46 3.89 3.93 1.53
C ARG A 46 3.02 3.50 0.35
N SER A 47 3.58 3.36 -0.83
CA SER A 47 2.85 2.88 -2.02
C SER A 47 2.36 1.44 -1.84
N PHE A 48 3.20 0.58 -1.26
CA PHE A 48 2.83 -0.80 -0.96
C PHE A 48 1.70 -0.89 0.08
N ASP A 49 1.80 -0.13 1.17
CA ASP A 49 0.77 -0.09 2.23
C ASP A 49 -0.57 0.44 1.69
N LEU A 50 -0.54 1.48 0.85
CA LEU A 50 -1.73 2.01 0.20
C LEU A 50 -2.36 1.00 -0.76
N ALA A 51 -1.56 0.28 -1.54
CA ALA A 51 -2.06 -0.76 -2.43
C ALA A 51 -2.69 -1.92 -1.65
N MET A 52 -2.06 -2.38 -0.57
CA MET A 52 -2.59 -3.43 0.29
C MET A 52 -3.90 -3.03 0.97
N ASN A 53 -3.99 -1.81 1.51
CA ASN A 53 -5.19 -1.31 2.17
C ASN A 53 -6.37 -1.12 1.20
N ARG A 54 -6.11 -0.74 -0.05
CA ARG A 54 -7.16 -0.63 -1.08
C ARG A 54 -7.77 -1.98 -1.46
N ILE A 55 -6.96 -3.04 -1.48
CA ILE A 55 -7.40 -4.39 -1.84
C ILE A 55 -8.10 -5.10 -0.67
N ALA A 56 -7.59 -4.92 0.56
CA ALA A 56 -8.09 -5.61 1.74
C ALA A 56 -9.36 -4.96 2.35
N GLY A 57 -9.60 -3.66 2.08
CA GLY A 57 -10.63 -2.90 2.80
C GLY A 57 -10.34 -2.83 4.31
N HIS A 58 -11.24 -2.20 5.07
CA HIS A 58 -11.13 -2.09 6.53
C HIS A 58 -11.72 -3.31 7.29
N ALA A 59 -11.96 -4.42 6.61
CA ALA A 59 -12.50 -5.62 7.24
C ALA A 59 -11.47 -6.23 8.19
N THR A 60 -11.83 -6.32 9.48
CA THR A 60 -11.01 -6.96 10.51
C THR A 60 -11.24 -8.47 10.59
N HIS A 61 -12.44 -8.92 10.24
CA HIS A 61 -12.83 -10.33 10.23
C HIS A 61 -13.66 -10.65 9.00
N ARG A 62 -13.71 -11.93 8.66
CA ARG A 62 -14.43 -12.44 7.49
C ARG A 62 -15.10 -13.76 7.79
N ILE A 63 -16.39 -13.90 7.48
CA ILE A 63 -17.07 -15.18 7.48
C ILE A 63 -16.89 -15.82 6.12
N VAL A 64 -16.34 -17.02 6.09
CA VAL A 64 -16.10 -17.80 4.86
C VAL A 64 -16.80 -19.15 4.97
N GLY A 65 -17.24 -19.66 3.84
CA GLY A 65 -17.76 -21.04 3.70
C GLY A 65 -16.79 -21.92 2.92
N GLY A 66 -17.19 -23.16 2.72
CA GLY A 66 -16.49 -24.09 1.83
C GLY A 66 -16.59 -23.65 0.35
N PRO A 67 -16.33 -24.55 -0.63
CA PRO A 67 -16.35 -24.23 -2.06
C PRO A 67 -17.67 -23.65 -2.56
N GLN A 68 -18.76 -23.87 -1.82
CA GLN A 68 -20.09 -23.35 -2.15
C GLN A 68 -20.35 -21.93 -1.64
N GLY A 69 -19.38 -21.32 -0.94
CA GLY A 69 -19.53 -19.99 -0.34
C GLY A 69 -20.47 -19.97 0.88
N VAL A 70 -20.93 -18.79 1.24
CA VAL A 70 -21.79 -18.51 2.40
C VAL A 70 -23.24 -18.32 1.91
N PRO A 71 -24.24 -19.01 2.49
CA PRO A 71 -25.64 -18.72 2.17
C PRO A 71 -26.01 -17.28 2.52
N GLU A 72 -26.70 -16.59 1.63
CA GLU A 72 -27.14 -15.19 1.83
C GLU A 72 -28.01 -15.02 3.07
N ALA A 73 -28.80 -16.04 3.41
CA ALA A 73 -29.62 -16.08 4.63
C ALA A 73 -28.78 -15.90 5.91
N VAL A 74 -27.51 -16.31 5.93
CA VAL A 74 -26.61 -16.11 7.06
C VAL A 74 -26.33 -14.63 7.30
N TYR A 75 -26.15 -13.87 6.23
CA TYR A 75 -25.98 -12.41 6.33
C TYR A 75 -27.23 -11.74 6.91
N ALA A 76 -28.40 -12.09 6.42
CA ALA A 76 -29.66 -11.54 6.94
C ALA A 76 -29.85 -11.88 8.43
N ARG A 77 -29.60 -13.13 8.84
CA ARG A 77 -29.67 -13.58 10.24
C ARG A 77 -28.62 -12.90 11.12
N LEU A 78 -27.40 -12.72 10.65
CA LEU A 78 -26.33 -12.03 11.36
C LEU A 78 -26.76 -10.61 11.76
N ARG A 79 -27.42 -9.90 10.84
CA ARG A 79 -27.91 -8.52 11.07
C ARG A 79 -29.12 -8.46 11.98
N ILE A 80 -30.02 -9.44 11.90
CA ILE A 80 -31.28 -9.45 12.64
C ILE A 80 -31.10 -10.06 14.03
N GLU A 81 -30.44 -11.21 14.14
CA GLU A 81 -30.32 -11.97 15.39
C GLU A 81 -29.21 -11.40 16.29
N LEU A 82 -28.03 -11.10 15.73
CA LEU A 82 -26.89 -10.57 16.48
C LEU A 82 -26.78 -9.05 16.43
N GLY A 83 -27.59 -8.36 15.64
CA GLY A 83 -27.57 -6.91 15.52
C GLY A 83 -26.28 -6.32 14.97
N ILE A 84 -25.42 -7.14 14.33
CA ILE A 84 -24.12 -6.73 13.81
C ILE A 84 -24.34 -5.88 12.55
N ARG A 85 -24.15 -4.57 12.70
CA ARG A 85 -24.33 -3.62 11.59
C ARG A 85 -23.10 -3.47 10.68
N PRO A 86 -21.84 -3.42 11.19
CA PRO A 86 -20.67 -3.34 10.33
C PRO A 86 -20.35 -4.72 9.72
N ALA A 87 -21.24 -5.15 8.81
CA ALA A 87 -21.13 -6.37 8.04
C ALA A 87 -21.44 -6.07 6.57
N ALA A 88 -20.57 -6.49 5.65
CA ALA A 88 -20.74 -6.32 4.21
C ALA A 88 -20.69 -7.67 3.49
N PRO A 89 -21.76 -8.03 2.75
CA PRO A 89 -21.78 -9.22 1.93
C PRO A 89 -20.98 -8.98 0.64
N VAL A 90 -20.20 -9.96 0.23
CA VAL A 90 -19.33 -9.86 -0.95
C VAL A 90 -19.47 -11.10 -1.81
N VAL A 91 -19.62 -10.87 -3.13
CA VAL A 91 -19.57 -11.90 -4.16
C VAL A 91 -18.39 -11.61 -5.08
N THR A 92 -17.47 -12.55 -5.22
CA THR A 92 -16.30 -12.36 -6.08
C THR A 92 -16.02 -13.58 -6.94
N GLY A 93 -15.51 -13.35 -8.13
CA GLY A 93 -15.11 -14.40 -9.06
C GLY A 93 -14.43 -13.83 -10.29
N TYR A 94 -14.10 -14.69 -11.24
CA TYR A 94 -13.41 -14.30 -12.47
C TYR A 94 -14.21 -14.77 -13.69
N LEU A 95 -14.34 -13.88 -14.67
CA LEU A 95 -14.93 -14.19 -15.97
C LEU A 95 -14.01 -13.71 -17.09
N SER A 96 -14.05 -14.38 -18.23
CA SER A 96 -13.31 -13.95 -19.41
C SER A 96 -14.10 -12.93 -20.22
N ARG A 97 -13.40 -12.04 -20.92
CA ARG A 97 -14.04 -11.20 -21.94
C ARG A 97 -14.36 -12.05 -23.16
N ALA A 98 -15.54 -11.78 -23.75
CA ALA A 98 -15.98 -12.53 -24.93
C ALA A 98 -15.14 -12.22 -26.19
N ASP A 99 -14.65 -10.98 -26.31
CA ASP A 99 -13.79 -10.53 -27.41
C ASP A 99 -12.30 -10.86 -27.22
N LYS A 100 -11.88 -11.07 -25.95
CA LYS A 100 -10.50 -11.44 -25.56
C LYS A 100 -10.52 -12.51 -24.49
N PRO A 101 -10.72 -13.80 -24.83
CA PRO A 101 -10.89 -14.88 -23.85
C PRO A 101 -9.69 -15.11 -22.92
N SER A 102 -8.50 -14.65 -23.31
CA SER A 102 -7.29 -14.71 -22.48
C SER A 102 -7.28 -13.66 -21.37
N GLN A 103 -8.13 -12.63 -21.46
CA GLN A 103 -8.23 -11.58 -20.43
C GLN A 103 -9.32 -11.98 -19.43
N LEU A 104 -8.87 -12.34 -18.22
CA LEU A 104 -9.75 -12.57 -17.08
C LEU A 104 -10.01 -11.24 -16.38
N LEU A 105 -11.27 -10.97 -16.09
CA LEU A 105 -11.72 -9.81 -15.33
C LEU A 105 -12.29 -10.30 -14.01
N GLN A 106 -11.93 -9.63 -12.93
CA GLN A 106 -12.47 -9.91 -11.61
C GLN A 106 -13.82 -9.23 -11.47
N ILE A 107 -14.83 -10.00 -11.08
CA ILE A 107 -16.16 -9.50 -10.75
C ILE A 107 -16.23 -9.33 -9.23
N LEU A 108 -16.67 -8.17 -8.78
CA LEU A 108 -16.90 -7.84 -7.38
C LEU A 108 -18.34 -7.35 -7.23
N GLY A 109 -19.18 -8.18 -6.64
CA GLY A 109 -20.54 -7.84 -6.25
C GLY A 109 -20.55 -7.33 -4.81
N ILE A 110 -21.10 -6.14 -4.61
CA ILE A 110 -21.18 -5.47 -3.31
C ILE A 110 -22.59 -4.99 -3.02
N ASP A 111 -22.87 -4.77 -1.74
CA ASP A 111 -24.05 -4.02 -1.30
C ASP A 111 -23.61 -2.56 -1.02
N PRO A 112 -23.98 -1.59 -1.88
CA PRO A 112 -23.56 -0.20 -1.72
C PRO A 112 -23.97 0.43 -0.39
N PHE A 113 -25.02 -0.09 0.27
CA PHE A 113 -25.49 0.40 1.55
C PHE A 113 -24.71 -0.17 2.74
N ALA A 114 -24.13 -1.34 2.59
CA ALA A 114 -23.32 -1.99 3.63
C ALA A 114 -21.84 -1.60 3.56
N GLU A 115 -21.36 -1.17 2.41
CA GLU A 115 -19.95 -0.91 2.14
C GLU A 115 -19.38 0.35 2.80
N GLY A 116 -20.23 1.32 3.18
CA GLY A 116 -19.76 2.61 3.71
C GLY A 116 -18.70 2.52 4.81
N PRO A 117 -18.85 1.66 5.84
CA PRO A 117 -17.84 1.50 6.89
C PRO A 117 -16.55 0.80 6.44
N PHE A 118 -16.59 0.04 5.34
CA PHE A 118 -15.49 -0.79 4.86
C PHE A 118 -14.58 -0.07 3.87
N ARG A 119 -14.99 1.08 3.39
CA ARG A 119 -14.23 1.89 2.43
C ARG A 119 -13.78 3.18 3.06
N ASP A 120 -12.56 3.57 2.77
CA ASP A 120 -12.07 4.89 3.13
C ASP A 120 -12.87 5.95 2.34
N PRO A 121 -13.53 6.91 3.01
CA PRO A 121 -14.19 8.02 2.32
C PRO A 121 -13.23 8.83 1.43
N ALA A 122 -11.91 8.74 1.72
CA ALA A 122 -10.86 9.37 0.92
C ALA A 122 -10.37 8.47 -0.23
N ALA A 123 -10.64 7.17 -0.19
CA ALA A 123 -10.44 6.27 -1.32
C ALA A 123 -11.70 6.31 -2.21
N ASP A 124 -11.96 7.49 -2.69
CA ASP A 124 -13.14 7.83 -3.47
C ASP A 124 -13.16 7.00 -4.77
N ILE A 125 -13.86 5.85 -4.73
CA ILE A 125 -14.43 5.28 -5.95
C ILE A 125 -15.37 6.34 -6.58
N THR A 126 -15.66 7.39 -5.84
CA THR A 126 -16.60 8.47 -6.08
C THR A 126 -15.97 9.76 -6.60
N GLY A 127 -14.70 9.81 -6.97
CA GLY A 127 -14.19 10.90 -7.81
C GLY A 127 -14.99 11.04 -9.10
N ASN A 128 -15.77 10.03 -9.45
CA ASN A 128 -16.66 10.04 -10.61
C ASN A 128 -18.10 9.71 -10.21
N ARG A 129 -19.01 10.52 -10.72
CA ARG A 129 -20.45 10.37 -10.62
C ARG A 129 -20.88 8.98 -11.09
N PHE A 130 -21.03 8.03 -10.15
CA PHE A 130 -21.70 6.79 -10.51
C PHE A 130 -23.20 6.91 -10.25
N ASP A 131 -23.99 6.40 -11.16
CA ASP A 131 -25.43 6.35 -10.99
C ASP A 131 -25.81 5.14 -10.13
N LEU A 132 -25.96 5.39 -8.80
CA LEU A 132 -26.39 4.37 -7.85
C LEU A 132 -27.75 3.76 -8.25
N ARG A 133 -28.64 4.57 -8.86
CA ARG A 133 -29.93 4.09 -9.33
C ARG A 133 -29.76 3.13 -10.50
N ALA A 134 -28.89 3.49 -11.44
CA ALA A 134 -28.58 2.60 -12.56
C ALA A 134 -27.99 1.28 -12.07
N LEU A 135 -27.05 1.34 -11.11
CA LEU A 135 -26.41 0.15 -10.54
C LEU A 135 -27.40 -0.79 -9.84
N LEU A 136 -28.40 -0.25 -9.13
CA LEU A 136 -29.35 -1.04 -8.34
C LEU A 136 -30.60 -1.47 -9.12
N LEU A 137 -31.05 -0.67 -10.09
CA LEU A 137 -32.30 -0.92 -10.80
C LEU A 137 -32.13 -1.61 -12.15
N ASN A 138 -30.95 -1.50 -12.75
CA ASN A 138 -30.68 -2.11 -14.07
C ASN A 138 -29.83 -3.38 -13.88
N SER A 139 -30.43 -4.53 -14.10
CA SER A 139 -29.69 -5.78 -14.19
C SER A 139 -28.67 -5.70 -15.33
N GLY A 140 -27.39 -5.85 -14.99
CA GLY A 140 -26.28 -5.70 -15.93
C GLY A 140 -25.61 -4.32 -15.93
N ALA A 141 -25.97 -3.42 -15.01
CA ALA A 141 -25.19 -2.21 -14.75
C ALA A 141 -23.95 -2.52 -13.91
N ALA A 142 -22.84 -1.89 -14.24
CA ALA A 142 -21.58 -2.09 -13.54
C ALA A 142 -20.69 -0.84 -13.56
N LEU A 143 -19.83 -0.71 -12.57
CA LEU A 143 -18.72 0.21 -12.61
C LEU A 143 -17.59 -0.45 -13.40
N LEU A 144 -17.17 0.18 -14.48
CA LEU A 144 -16.20 -0.35 -15.42
C LEU A 144 -14.93 0.52 -15.41
N PRO A 145 -13.73 -0.06 -15.50
CA PRO A 145 -12.53 0.69 -15.85
C PRO A 145 -12.69 1.45 -17.16
N GLN A 146 -12.06 2.61 -17.25
CA GLN A 146 -12.14 3.44 -18.48
C GLN A 146 -11.71 2.67 -19.73
N ALA A 147 -10.72 1.78 -19.58
CA ALA A 147 -10.18 0.94 -20.66
C ALA A 147 -11.19 -0.05 -21.27
N LEU A 148 -12.29 -0.38 -20.57
CA LEU A 148 -13.30 -1.32 -21.04
C LEU A 148 -14.42 -0.69 -21.89
N GLY A 149 -14.45 0.65 -22.03
CA GLY A 149 -15.46 1.36 -22.82
C GLY A 149 -16.82 1.44 -22.10
N GLU A 150 -17.88 1.78 -22.83
CA GLU A 150 -19.25 1.96 -22.31
C GLU A 150 -19.97 0.64 -22.00
N SER A 151 -19.50 -0.45 -22.58
CA SER A 151 -20.06 -1.78 -22.35
C SER A 151 -19.00 -2.86 -22.50
N VAL A 152 -19.17 -3.95 -21.77
CA VAL A 152 -18.30 -5.12 -21.87
C VAL A 152 -19.15 -6.39 -21.92
N THR A 153 -18.80 -7.32 -22.79
CA THR A 153 -19.42 -8.65 -22.83
C THR A 153 -18.50 -9.66 -22.16
N LEU A 154 -19.03 -10.27 -21.11
CA LEU A 154 -18.34 -11.34 -20.37
C LEU A 154 -18.83 -12.70 -20.84
N GLN A 155 -18.00 -13.72 -20.67
CA GLN A 155 -18.30 -15.09 -21.07
C GLN A 155 -17.99 -16.06 -19.92
N LYS A 156 -18.96 -16.96 -19.69
CA LYS A 156 -18.83 -18.12 -18.80
C LYS A 156 -19.24 -19.37 -19.55
N GLY A 157 -18.28 -20.16 -20.03
CA GLY A 157 -18.58 -21.27 -20.92
C GLY A 157 -19.27 -20.80 -22.20
N ALA A 158 -20.49 -21.28 -22.45
CA ALA A 158 -21.32 -20.88 -23.62
C ALA A 158 -22.17 -19.64 -23.35
N GLN A 159 -22.34 -19.21 -22.14
CA GLN A 159 -23.18 -18.06 -21.76
C GLN A 159 -22.42 -16.75 -21.93
N ARG A 160 -23.12 -15.73 -22.47
CA ARG A 160 -22.60 -14.37 -22.62
C ARG A 160 -23.46 -13.39 -21.85
N PHE A 161 -22.84 -12.45 -21.18
CA PHE A 161 -23.47 -11.43 -20.36
C PHE A 161 -22.95 -10.06 -20.80
N ALA A 162 -23.85 -9.19 -21.21
CA ALA A 162 -23.52 -7.82 -21.54
C ALA A 162 -23.68 -6.93 -20.30
N LEU A 163 -22.64 -6.21 -19.92
CA LEU A 163 -22.68 -5.22 -18.87
C LEU A 163 -22.58 -3.82 -19.45
N GLN A 164 -23.35 -2.90 -18.88
CA GLN A 164 -23.35 -1.49 -19.25
C GLN A 164 -22.72 -0.64 -18.15
N ARG A 165 -22.05 0.43 -18.54
CA ARG A 165 -21.40 1.34 -17.61
C ARG A 165 -22.41 2.15 -16.83
N ALA A 166 -22.43 2.01 -15.51
CA ALA A 166 -23.12 2.88 -14.55
C ALA A 166 -22.17 3.90 -13.88
N GLY A 167 -20.88 3.73 -14.08
CA GLY A 167 -19.82 4.59 -13.58
C GLY A 167 -18.45 4.09 -13.96
N THR A 168 -17.42 4.89 -13.69
CA THR A 168 -16.04 4.58 -14.07
C THR A 168 -15.21 4.25 -12.84
N LEU A 169 -14.33 3.25 -12.97
CA LEU A 169 -13.29 2.93 -12.00
C LEU A 169 -11.97 3.55 -12.48
N ASP A 170 -11.40 4.47 -11.72
CA ASP A 170 -10.17 5.15 -12.06
C ASP A 170 -9.01 4.61 -11.21
N GLY A 171 -7.94 4.20 -11.88
CA GLY A 171 -6.71 3.71 -11.26
C GLY A 171 -6.14 2.50 -12.01
N PRO A 172 -4.83 2.45 -12.21
CA PRO A 172 -4.19 1.37 -12.96
C PRO A 172 -4.37 0.00 -12.28
N GLU A 173 -4.52 -0.03 -10.97
CA GLU A 173 -4.79 -1.24 -10.19
C GLU A 173 -6.21 -1.78 -10.36
N LEU A 174 -7.13 -0.99 -10.91
CA LEU A 174 -8.54 -1.33 -11.09
C LEU A 174 -8.87 -1.76 -12.52
N GLU A 175 -7.91 -1.74 -13.45
CA GLU A 175 -8.14 -2.05 -14.87
C GLU A 175 -8.75 -3.43 -15.14
N GLY A 176 -8.52 -4.39 -14.25
CA GLY A 176 -9.07 -5.75 -14.32
C GLY A 176 -10.30 -5.99 -13.46
N LEU A 177 -10.84 -4.96 -12.78
CA LEU A 177 -11.94 -5.08 -11.83
C LEU A 177 -13.25 -4.53 -12.40
N ILE A 178 -14.32 -5.29 -12.22
CA ILE A 178 -15.70 -4.88 -12.51
C ILE A 178 -16.47 -4.93 -11.20
N VAL A 179 -17.10 -3.81 -10.82
CA VAL A 179 -17.91 -3.74 -9.61
C VAL A 179 -19.39 -3.64 -10.01
N THR A 180 -20.22 -4.48 -9.38
CA THR A 180 -21.65 -4.52 -9.63
C THR A 180 -22.42 -4.79 -8.33
N ASP A 181 -23.74 -4.79 -8.37
CA ASP A 181 -24.55 -5.24 -7.25
C ASP A 181 -24.43 -6.76 -7.04
N ILE A 182 -24.82 -7.20 -5.84
CA ILE A 182 -24.70 -8.62 -5.45
C ILE A 182 -25.52 -9.51 -6.36
N SER A 183 -26.76 -9.12 -6.71
CA SER A 183 -27.66 -9.97 -7.48
C SER A 183 -27.17 -10.17 -8.92
N THR A 184 -26.63 -9.11 -9.51
CA THR A 184 -25.97 -9.17 -10.82
C THR A 184 -24.72 -10.05 -10.75
N ALA A 185 -23.86 -9.88 -9.75
CA ALA A 185 -22.67 -10.72 -9.57
C ALA A 185 -23.02 -12.20 -9.38
N GLN A 186 -24.01 -12.50 -8.55
CA GLN A 186 -24.51 -13.87 -8.34
C GLN A 186 -24.99 -14.51 -9.66
N SER A 187 -25.71 -13.73 -10.47
CA SER A 187 -26.22 -14.18 -11.76
C SER A 187 -25.07 -14.46 -12.75
N LEU A 188 -24.11 -13.53 -12.84
CA LEU A 188 -22.92 -13.67 -13.69
C LEU A 188 -22.09 -14.89 -13.32
N LEU A 189 -21.90 -15.09 -12.02
CA LEU A 189 -21.08 -16.19 -11.50
C LEU A 189 -21.87 -17.50 -11.35
N GLY A 190 -23.20 -17.47 -11.59
CA GLY A 190 -24.08 -18.64 -11.48
C GLY A 190 -24.15 -19.19 -10.06
N GLN A 191 -24.22 -18.30 -9.08
CA GLN A 191 -24.27 -18.62 -7.64
C GLN A 191 -25.42 -17.89 -6.94
N PRO A 192 -26.68 -18.08 -7.38
CA PRO A 192 -27.80 -17.38 -6.78
C PRO A 192 -27.96 -17.72 -5.30
N GLY A 193 -28.22 -16.72 -4.46
CA GLY A 193 -28.37 -16.86 -3.01
C GLY A 193 -27.11 -17.27 -2.26
N ARG A 194 -25.93 -17.13 -2.88
CA ARG A 194 -24.63 -17.43 -2.29
C ARG A 194 -23.73 -16.20 -2.33
N LEU A 195 -22.98 -16.03 -1.25
CA LEU A 195 -21.95 -15.03 -1.08
C LEU A 195 -20.58 -15.71 -1.09
N SER A 196 -19.56 -15.07 -1.58
CA SER A 196 -18.20 -15.57 -1.46
C SER A 196 -17.73 -15.50 -0.01
N HIS A 197 -18.06 -14.40 0.66
CA HIS A 197 -17.78 -14.16 2.08
C HIS A 197 -18.61 -12.99 2.60
N ILE A 198 -18.59 -12.81 3.94
CA ILE A 198 -19.14 -11.63 4.59
C ILE A 198 -17.99 -10.97 5.33
N ASP A 199 -17.68 -9.72 4.99
CA ASP A 199 -16.69 -8.90 5.68
C ASP A 199 -17.31 -8.28 6.93
N LEU A 200 -16.51 -8.20 8.01
CA LEU A 200 -16.91 -7.68 9.31
C LEU A 200 -15.87 -6.69 9.82
N ILE A 201 -16.33 -5.64 10.50
CA ILE A 201 -15.49 -4.77 11.31
C ILE A 201 -15.81 -5.07 12.78
N VAL A 202 -14.86 -5.67 13.45
CA VAL A 202 -14.93 -5.98 14.88
C VAL A 202 -14.02 -4.98 15.59
N PRO A 203 -14.51 -4.29 16.67
CA PRO A 203 -13.69 -3.38 17.43
C PRO A 203 -12.53 -4.10 18.13
N ASP A 204 -11.45 -3.37 18.40
CA ASP A 204 -10.33 -3.90 19.17
C ASP A 204 -10.69 -4.00 20.67
N GLY A 205 -10.03 -4.94 21.35
CA GLY A 205 -10.14 -5.10 22.79
C GLY A 205 -11.18 -6.11 23.26
N PRO A 206 -11.51 -6.11 24.57
CA PRO A 206 -12.33 -7.15 25.20
C PRO A 206 -13.76 -7.30 24.63
N ASP A 207 -14.34 -6.20 24.16
CA ASP A 207 -15.67 -6.23 23.54
C ASP A 207 -15.65 -6.90 22.18
N GLY A 208 -14.59 -6.68 21.39
CA GLY A 208 -14.39 -7.37 20.12
C GLY A 208 -14.11 -8.86 20.31
N GLU A 209 -13.33 -9.25 21.30
CA GLU A 209 -13.09 -10.65 21.63
C GLU A 209 -14.39 -11.40 22.01
N ARG A 210 -15.26 -10.74 22.78
CA ARG A 210 -16.60 -11.28 23.12
C ARG A 210 -17.45 -11.44 21.88
N LEU A 211 -17.49 -10.42 21.00
CA LEU A 211 -18.24 -10.46 19.75
C LEU A 211 -17.73 -11.59 18.83
N VAL A 212 -16.42 -11.77 18.73
CA VAL A 212 -15.81 -12.87 17.97
C VAL A 212 -16.23 -14.23 18.54
N ALA A 213 -16.23 -14.40 19.86
CA ALA A 213 -16.66 -15.62 20.52
C ALA A 213 -18.15 -15.90 20.28
N GLU A 214 -18.99 -14.87 20.36
CA GLU A 214 -20.42 -14.96 20.09
C GLU A 214 -20.70 -15.36 18.65
N ILE A 215 -20.06 -14.71 17.67
CA ILE A 215 -20.20 -15.05 16.26
C ILE A 215 -19.76 -16.49 16.01
N ARG A 216 -18.62 -16.92 16.58
CA ARG A 216 -18.14 -18.31 16.42
C ARG A 216 -19.09 -19.35 16.99
N ALA A 217 -19.73 -19.07 18.13
CA ALA A 217 -20.71 -19.97 18.74
C ALA A 217 -22.02 -20.02 17.94
N TRP A 218 -22.38 -18.94 17.28
CA TRP A 218 -23.60 -18.82 16.48
C TRP A 218 -23.46 -19.40 15.07
N LEU A 219 -22.25 -19.39 14.49
CA LEU A 219 -22.01 -19.83 13.12
C LEU A 219 -22.30 -21.33 12.95
N PRO A 220 -22.93 -21.73 11.82
CA PRO A 220 -23.00 -23.13 11.40
C PRO A 220 -21.62 -23.78 11.28
N PRO A 221 -21.49 -25.09 11.46
CA PRO A 221 -20.20 -25.80 11.50
C PRO A 221 -19.44 -25.79 10.14
N ASP A 222 -20.12 -25.54 9.04
CA ASP A 222 -19.60 -25.43 7.68
C ASP A 222 -19.04 -24.02 7.38
N LEU A 223 -19.30 -23.05 8.26
CA LEU A 223 -18.81 -21.69 8.14
C LEU A 223 -17.72 -21.39 9.18
N ARG A 224 -16.79 -20.51 8.82
CA ARG A 224 -15.68 -20.12 9.68
C ARG A 224 -15.54 -18.62 9.74
N LEU A 225 -15.26 -18.12 10.94
CA LEU A 225 -14.82 -16.76 11.12
C LEU A 225 -13.29 -16.72 11.04
N GLU A 226 -12.79 -16.14 9.97
CA GLU A 226 -11.36 -15.93 9.74
C GLU A 226 -11.02 -14.47 10.05
N ASN A 227 -9.86 -14.25 10.63
CA ASN A 227 -9.26 -12.92 10.64
C ASN A 227 -8.47 -12.80 9.34
N PRO A 228 -8.79 -11.85 8.44
CA PRO A 228 -8.03 -11.61 7.21
C PRO A 228 -6.55 -11.34 7.51
N GLU A 229 -6.27 -10.79 8.70
CA GLU A 229 -4.91 -10.64 9.19
C GLU A 229 -4.18 -11.98 9.38
N GLY A 230 -4.89 -13.07 9.65
CA GLY A 230 -4.30 -14.42 9.72
C GLY A 230 -3.87 -14.97 8.35
N ARG A 231 -4.60 -14.63 7.27
CA ARG A 231 -4.20 -14.89 5.89
C ARG A 231 -3.04 -14.00 5.45
N SER A 232 -2.94 -12.81 6.02
CA SER A 232 -1.82 -11.90 5.82
C SER A 232 -0.54 -12.33 6.55
N ARG A 233 -0.48 -13.49 7.23
CA ARG A 233 0.84 -14.00 7.67
C ARG A 233 1.75 -14.25 6.48
N ALA A 234 1.29 -14.91 5.43
CA ALA A 234 2.07 -15.05 4.20
C ALA A 234 2.34 -13.70 3.53
N THR A 235 1.36 -12.80 3.53
CA THR A 235 1.51 -11.43 2.99
C THR A 235 2.36 -10.57 3.93
N ARG A 236 2.26 -10.74 5.25
CA ARG A 236 3.14 -10.08 6.23
C ARG A 236 4.56 -10.62 6.16
N ASP A 237 4.75 -11.92 5.95
CA ASP A 237 6.08 -12.50 5.76
C ASP A 237 6.73 -11.96 4.49
N ILE A 238 5.97 -11.80 3.41
CA ILE A 238 6.43 -11.14 2.18
C ILE A 238 6.71 -9.64 2.44
N SER A 239 5.83 -8.94 3.15
CA SER A 239 6.01 -7.54 3.53
C SER A 239 7.18 -7.36 4.50
N ALA A 240 7.36 -8.27 5.45
CA ALA A 240 8.49 -8.27 6.37
C ALA A 240 9.81 -8.54 5.63
N ALA A 241 9.83 -9.50 4.70
CA ALA A 241 11.00 -9.75 3.87
C ALA A 241 11.33 -8.57 2.96
N PHE A 242 10.31 -7.93 2.36
CA PHE A 242 10.46 -6.71 1.58
C PHE A 242 10.98 -5.55 2.44
N SER A 243 10.41 -5.33 3.62
CA SER A 243 10.85 -4.31 4.57
C SER A 243 12.28 -4.55 5.06
N LEU A 244 12.66 -5.81 5.31
CA LEU A 244 14.03 -6.19 5.68
C LEU A 244 15.01 -5.88 4.55
N ASN A 245 14.64 -6.19 3.30
CA ASN A 245 15.48 -5.91 2.13
C ASN A 245 15.66 -4.40 1.92
N LEU A 246 14.60 -3.60 2.05
CA LEU A 246 14.68 -2.14 1.98
C LEU A 246 15.55 -1.56 3.12
N THR A 247 15.47 -2.13 4.32
CA THR A 247 16.30 -1.73 5.46
C THR A 247 17.78 -2.05 5.21
N ALA A 248 18.06 -3.22 4.65
CA ALA A 248 19.43 -3.59 4.26
C ALA A 248 20.01 -2.65 3.19
N MET A 249 19.20 -2.27 2.20
CA MET A 249 19.58 -1.28 1.17
C MET A 249 19.84 0.11 1.77
N SER A 250 19.01 0.57 2.72
CA SER A 250 19.23 1.83 3.45
C SER A 250 20.54 1.79 4.25
N LEU A 251 20.82 0.67 4.93
CA LEU A 251 22.05 0.49 5.66
C LEU A 251 23.28 0.51 4.74
N LEU A 252 23.20 -0.16 3.59
CA LEU A 252 24.25 -0.13 2.57
C LEU A 252 24.50 1.30 2.07
N ALA A 253 23.44 2.05 1.77
CA ALA A 253 23.55 3.45 1.37
C ALA A 253 24.20 4.32 2.44
N LEU A 254 23.87 4.08 3.71
CA LEU A 254 24.51 4.77 4.85
C LEU A 254 26.02 4.49 4.90
N VAL A 255 26.44 3.24 4.73
CA VAL A 255 27.85 2.85 4.72
C VAL A 255 28.59 3.51 3.55
N VAL A 256 27.99 3.51 2.35
CA VAL A 256 28.55 4.19 1.17
C VAL A 256 28.64 5.69 1.40
N GLY A 257 27.60 6.32 1.96
CA GLY A 257 27.60 7.74 2.31
C GLY A 257 28.71 8.08 3.32
N MET A 258 28.85 7.28 4.35
CA MET A 258 29.93 7.42 5.35
C MET A 258 31.32 7.32 4.69
N PHE A 259 31.51 6.36 3.78
CA PHE A 259 32.76 6.19 3.04
C PHE A 259 33.07 7.40 2.15
N LEU A 260 32.07 7.96 1.45
CA LEU A 260 32.23 9.16 0.64
C LEU A 260 32.61 10.37 1.47
N ILE A 261 31.94 10.56 2.61
CA ILE A 261 32.26 11.64 3.55
C ILE A 261 33.69 11.47 4.11
N HIS A 262 34.04 10.25 4.53
CA HIS A 262 35.38 9.95 5.02
C HIS A 262 36.46 10.26 3.98
N ASN A 263 36.25 9.85 2.73
CA ASN A 263 37.18 10.14 1.63
C ASN A 263 37.29 11.64 1.37
N ALA A 264 36.18 12.37 1.38
CA ALA A 264 36.19 13.81 1.17
C ALA A 264 36.96 14.55 2.27
N ILE A 265 36.75 14.16 3.54
CA ILE A 265 37.48 14.72 4.67
C ILE A 265 38.97 14.37 4.61
N THR A 266 39.30 13.09 4.34
CA THR A 266 40.67 12.65 4.21
C THR A 266 41.41 13.40 3.11
N PHE A 267 40.80 13.57 1.96
CA PHE A 267 41.34 14.34 0.83
C PHE A 267 41.58 15.81 1.23
N ALA A 268 40.63 16.44 1.94
CA ALA A 268 40.75 17.82 2.42
C ALA A 268 41.91 17.97 3.42
N VAL A 269 42.13 17.00 4.31
CA VAL A 269 43.23 16.99 5.28
C VAL A 269 44.55 16.77 4.58
N VAL A 270 44.66 15.82 3.65
CA VAL A 270 45.91 15.53 2.92
C VAL A 270 46.33 16.73 2.09
N GLN A 271 45.44 17.46 1.46
CA GLN A 271 45.77 18.68 0.71
C GLN A 271 46.34 19.79 1.63
N ARG A 272 45.96 19.83 2.90
CA ARG A 272 46.45 20.82 3.88
C ARG A 272 47.67 20.35 4.69
N ARG A 273 48.18 19.14 4.42
CA ARG A 273 49.29 18.56 5.24
C ARG A 273 50.52 19.45 5.33
N THR A 274 50.91 20.14 4.25
CA THR A 274 52.06 21.07 4.23
C THR A 274 51.83 22.26 5.13
N LEU A 275 50.64 22.85 5.12
CA LEU A 275 50.26 23.95 5.99
C LEU A 275 50.22 23.53 7.47
N LEU A 276 49.62 22.33 7.71
CA LEU A 276 49.56 21.76 9.06
C LEU A 276 50.98 21.41 9.59
N GLY A 277 51.85 20.95 8.70
CA GLY A 277 53.26 20.68 9.04
C GLY A 277 54.05 21.94 9.41
N THR A 278 53.90 23.05 8.65
CA THR A 278 54.52 24.32 8.97
C THR A 278 54.00 24.94 10.27
N LEU A 279 52.71 24.87 10.54
CA LEU A 279 52.13 25.32 11.81
C LEU A 279 52.69 24.52 13.01
N ARG A 280 52.87 23.21 12.86
CA ARG A 280 53.51 22.38 13.91
C ARG A 280 55.00 22.71 14.10
N ALA A 281 55.72 23.04 13.03
CA ALA A 281 57.12 23.45 13.12
C ALA A 281 57.33 24.78 13.85
N ILE A 282 56.31 25.64 13.88
CA ILE A 282 56.28 26.91 14.61
C ILE A 282 55.77 26.72 16.06
N GLY A 283 55.46 25.48 16.51
CA GLY A 283 55.10 25.17 17.88
C GLY A 283 53.60 25.08 18.20
N VAL A 284 52.72 25.10 17.18
CA VAL A 284 51.28 24.92 17.41
C VAL A 284 50.98 23.49 17.85
N THR A 285 50.30 23.33 18.97
CA THR A 285 49.95 22.01 19.54
C THR A 285 48.81 21.34 18.79
N ARG A 286 48.68 19.99 18.93
CA ARG A 286 47.58 19.24 18.30
C ARG A 286 46.21 19.73 18.74
N GLY A 287 46.03 20.11 20.03
CA GLY A 287 44.77 20.62 20.54
C GLY A 287 44.36 21.95 19.94
N GLU A 288 45.32 22.85 19.68
CA GLU A 288 45.08 24.15 19.05
C GLU A 288 44.80 24.04 17.53
N LEU A 289 45.17 22.92 16.92
CA LEU A 289 44.89 22.63 15.50
C LEU A 289 43.46 22.11 15.25
N PHE A 290 42.85 21.50 16.26
CA PHE A 290 41.53 20.88 16.19
C PHE A 290 40.45 21.62 17.01
N ALA A 291 40.80 22.66 17.75
CA ALA A 291 39.89 23.56 18.44
C ALA A 291 39.42 24.70 17.54
#